data_727d2b7d3f562d0fb6517438a28f3eb0
#
_entry.id   727d2b7d3f562d0fb6517438a28f3eb0
#
_cell.length_a   1.000
_cell.length_b   1.000
_cell.length_c   1.000
_cell.angle_alpha   90.00
_cell.angle_beta   90.00
_cell.angle_gamma   90.00
#
_symmetry.space_group_name_H-M   'P 1'
#
loop_
_entity.id
_entity.type
_entity.pdbx_description
1 polymer ?
#
loop_
_entity_poly.entity_id
_entity_poly.type
_entity_poly.pdbx_seq_one_letter_code
_entity_poly.pdbx_strand_id
1 'polypeptide(L)'
;MNIRSWIKGFICIYVILFFILFCIFPPVSRTYEFPNSTDHIVSIELMVNSNEVGEAEEDKLIIQKSLSMDEIESFMDEIYKLETRRSYPPMWGWGDYVARVTYDNGDVELLGSGNIEFVESGSLATGDGPYVFWGYGIYEEVFLRYLE
;
A
#
# COMPACT_ATOMS: atom_id res chain seq x y z
N MET A 1 -2.39 -53.63 -3.53
CA MET A 1 -2.49 -52.21 -3.97
C MET A 1 -1.12 -51.56 -3.70
N ASN A 2 -0.45 -51.06 -4.76
CA ASN A 2 0.99 -50.75 -4.70
C ASN A 2 1.21 -49.33 -4.14
N ILE A 3 1.81 -49.20 -2.97
CA ILE A 3 2.10 -47.94 -2.27
C ILE A 3 2.77 -46.90 -3.19
N ARG A 4 3.65 -47.38 -4.11
CA ARG A 4 4.30 -46.49 -5.10
C ARG A 4 3.33 -45.85 -6.09
N SER A 5 2.20 -46.49 -6.40
CA SER A 5 1.17 -45.92 -7.28
C SER A 5 0.38 -44.79 -6.56
N TRP A 6 0.12 -44.97 -5.28
CA TRP A 6 -0.55 -43.97 -4.46
C TRP A 6 0.31 -42.70 -4.29
N ILE A 7 1.60 -42.84 -4.01
CA ILE A 7 2.54 -41.72 -3.87
C ILE A 7 2.60 -40.91 -5.17
N LYS A 8 2.66 -41.59 -6.34
CA LYS A 8 2.65 -40.90 -7.64
C LYS A 8 1.34 -40.14 -7.88
N GLY A 9 0.20 -40.70 -7.49
CA GLY A 9 -1.11 -40.06 -7.59
C GLY A 9 -1.18 -38.79 -6.72
N PHE A 10 -0.70 -38.88 -5.48
CA PHE A 10 -0.65 -37.72 -4.57
C PHE A 10 0.26 -36.62 -5.10
N ILE A 11 1.44 -36.93 -5.61
CA ILE A 11 2.37 -35.94 -6.18
C ILE A 11 1.73 -35.27 -7.41
N CYS A 12 1.07 -36.02 -8.31
CA CYS A 12 0.37 -35.41 -9.44
C CYS A 12 -0.74 -34.45 -9.00
N ILE A 13 -1.56 -34.85 -8.03
CA ILE A 13 -2.64 -33.98 -7.51
C ILE A 13 -2.05 -32.71 -6.88
N TYR A 14 -0.96 -32.82 -6.11
CA TYR A 14 -0.30 -31.68 -5.48
C TYR A 14 0.29 -30.71 -6.52
N VAL A 15 0.93 -31.23 -7.57
CA VAL A 15 1.47 -30.42 -8.67
C VAL A 15 0.35 -29.73 -9.44
N ILE A 16 -0.77 -30.42 -9.71
CA ILE A 16 -1.92 -29.84 -10.40
C ILE A 16 -2.56 -28.75 -9.54
N LEU A 17 -2.76 -28.99 -8.23
CA LEU A 17 -3.27 -28.00 -7.30
C LEU A 17 -2.34 -26.78 -7.18
N PHE A 18 -1.02 -27.01 -7.13
CA PHE A 18 -0.04 -25.92 -7.12
C PHE A 18 -0.09 -25.09 -8.42
N PHE A 19 -0.20 -25.77 -9.58
CA PHE A 19 -0.35 -25.09 -10.88
C PHE A 19 -1.67 -24.32 -10.99
N ILE A 20 -2.78 -24.87 -10.49
CA ILE A 20 -4.08 -24.19 -10.45
C ILE A 20 -4.01 -22.98 -9.54
N LEU A 21 -3.43 -23.10 -8.34
CA LEU A 21 -3.24 -21.97 -7.42
C LEU A 21 -2.32 -20.91 -8.03
N PHE A 22 -1.27 -21.29 -8.73
CA PHE A 22 -0.37 -20.37 -9.40
C PHE A 22 -1.02 -19.67 -10.61
N CYS A 23 -1.94 -20.34 -11.32
CA CYS A 23 -2.70 -19.74 -12.43
C CYS A 23 -3.87 -18.87 -11.95
N ILE A 24 -4.52 -19.25 -10.82
CA ILE A 24 -5.63 -18.48 -10.24
C ILE A 24 -5.11 -17.27 -9.45
N PHE A 25 -3.96 -17.43 -8.81
CA PHE A 25 -3.27 -16.38 -8.07
C PHE A 25 -1.87 -16.16 -8.65
N PRO A 26 -1.77 -15.63 -9.87
CA PRO A 26 -0.45 -15.29 -10.38
C PRO A 26 0.20 -14.35 -9.36
N PRO A 27 1.48 -14.54 -9.05
CA PRO A 27 2.26 -13.55 -8.30
C PRO A 27 2.51 -12.35 -9.23
N VAL A 28 1.43 -11.68 -9.62
CA VAL A 28 1.53 -10.42 -10.34
C VAL A 28 1.86 -9.41 -9.27
N SER A 29 3.12 -9.05 -9.14
CA SER A 29 3.54 -7.81 -8.52
C SER A 29 2.98 -6.69 -9.39
N ARG A 30 1.69 -6.36 -9.22
CA ARG A 30 1.16 -5.13 -9.80
C ARG A 30 1.78 -4.01 -8.98
N THR A 31 2.59 -3.23 -9.62
CA THR A 31 3.06 -1.96 -9.10
C THR A 31 1.83 -1.06 -8.95
N TYR A 32 1.72 -0.37 -7.83
CA TYR A 32 0.71 0.66 -7.67
C TYR A 32 0.99 1.79 -8.66
N GLU A 33 -0.01 2.14 -9.44
CA GLU A 33 0.07 3.27 -10.36
C GLU A 33 -0.60 4.45 -9.66
N PHE A 34 0.17 5.49 -9.37
CA PHE A 34 -0.36 6.71 -8.79
C PHE A 34 -1.36 7.33 -9.78
N PRO A 35 -2.62 7.57 -9.37
CA PRO A 35 -3.69 7.94 -10.30
C PRO A 35 -3.54 9.35 -10.87
N ASN A 36 -2.88 10.24 -10.13
CA ASN A 36 -2.70 11.62 -10.51
C ASN A 36 -1.20 12.00 -10.54
N SER A 37 -0.85 13.01 -11.33
CA SER A 37 0.50 13.55 -11.36
C SER A 37 0.75 14.51 -10.20
N THR A 38 2.01 14.72 -9.85
CA THR A 38 2.44 15.64 -8.79
C THR A 38 1.93 17.07 -8.98
N ASP A 39 1.76 17.50 -10.24
CA ASP A 39 1.29 18.86 -10.60
C ASP A 39 -0.13 19.16 -10.09
N HIS A 40 -0.91 18.13 -9.77
CA HIS A 40 -2.27 18.24 -9.23
C HIS A 40 -2.35 18.16 -7.71
N ILE A 41 -1.22 17.99 -7.03
CA ILE A 41 -1.19 17.92 -5.57
C ILE A 41 -1.31 19.31 -4.99
N VAL A 42 -2.32 19.54 -4.13
CA VAL A 42 -2.53 20.80 -3.42
C VAL A 42 -1.98 20.80 -2.00
N SER A 43 -1.91 19.64 -1.37
CA SER A 43 -1.31 19.51 -0.03
C SER A 43 -0.87 18.09 0.28
N ILE A 44 0.17 17.95 1.11
CA ILE A 44 0.54 16.70 1.77
C ILE A 44 0.61 16.97 3.28
N GLU A 45 -0.10 16.14 4.03
CA GLU A 45 -0.08 16.15 5.49
C GLU A 45 0.55 14.86 5.99
N LEU A 46 1.63 14.99 6.75
CA LEU A 46 2.28 13.88 7.42
C LEU A 46 1.59 13.63 8.76
N MET A 47 1.07 12.43 8.96
CA MET A 47 0.28 12.04 10.12
C MET A 47 0.88 10.80 10.80
N VAL A 48 0.69 10.72 12.10
CA VAL A 48 1.06 9.54 12.90
C VAL A 48 -0.23 8.94 13.46
N ASN A 49 -0.32 7.62 13.36
CA ASN A 49 -1.42 6.87 13.92
C ASN A 49 -1.22 6.72 15.44
N SER A 50 -2.18 7.21 16.22
CA SER A 50 -2.13 7.11 17.69
C SER A 50 -2.61 5.78 18.25
N ASN A 51 -3.00 4.83 17.38
CA ASN A 51 -3.47 3.51 17.80
C ASN A 51 -2.32 2.53 18.02
N GLU A 52 -2.31 1.89 19.19
CA GLU A 52 -1.40 0.78 19.49
C GLU A 52 -1.74 -0.53 18.75
N VAL A 53 -2.88 -0.61 18.09
CA VAL A 53 -3.37 -1.84 17.43
C VAL A 53 -4.08 -1.48 16.12
N GLY A 54 -3.36 -1.41 15.05
CA GLY A 54 -3.69 -1.66 13.64
C GLY A 54 -5.08 -1.37 13.05
N GLU A 55 -6.02 -0.78 13.80
CA GLU A 55 -7.34 -0.40 13.29
C GLU A 55 -7.25 0.96 12.60
N ALA A 56 -7.61 0.97 11.32
CA ALA A 56 -7.62 2.16 10.50
C ALA A 56 -8.85 3.01 10.82
N GLU A 57 -8.78 3.81 11.87
CA GLU A 57 -9.79 4.84 12.14
C GLU A 57 -9.18 6.21 11.83
N GLU A 58 -9.77 6.93 10.90
CA GLU A 58 -9.28 8.23 10.42
C GLU A 58 -9.23 9.29 11.52
N ASP A 59 -10.08 9.18 12.54
CA ASP A 59 -10.13 10.06 13.71
C ASP A 59 -8.93 9.91 14.68
N LYS A 60 -8.09 8.90 14.44
CA LYS A 60 -6.89 8.62 15.24
C LYS A 60 -5.59 9.05 14.57
N LEU A 61 -5.67 9.58 13.36
CA LEU A 61 -4.52 10.14 12.66
C LEU A 61 -4.25 11.57 13.17
N ILE A 62 -3.05 11.79 13.69
CA ILE A 62 -2.63 13.09 14.21
C ILE A 62 -1.67 13.73 13.22
N ILE A 63 -2.06 14.89 12.67
CA ILE A 63 -1.21 15.67 11.76
C ILE A 63 0.01 16.15 12.55
N GLN A 64 1.19 15.82 12.07
CA GLN A 64 2.46 16.25 12.60
C GLN A 64 3.03 17.43 11.83
N LYS A 65 2.90 17.41 10.49
CA LYS A 65 3.44 18.44 9.60
C LYS A 65 2.65 18.50 8.31
N SER A 66 2.43 19.72 7.81
CA SER A 66 2.02 19.94 6.42
C SER A 66 3.24 20.38 5.63
N LEU A 67 3.46 19.72 4.48
CA LEU A 67 4.63 19.99 3.64
C LEU A 67 4.44 21.30 2.85
N SER A 68 5.53 22.06 2.69
CA SER A 68 5.58 23.16 1.74
C SER A 68 5.60 22.64 0.29
N MET A 69 5.33 23.51 -0.69
CA MET A 69 5.30 23.12 -2.10
C MET A 69 6.64 22.52 -2.57
N ASP A 70 7.77 23.08 -2.12
CA ASP A 70 9.10 22.55 -2.46
C ASP A 70 9.36 21.17 -1.83
N GLU A 71 8.84 20.96 -0.62
CA GLU A 71 8.92 19.65 0.06
C GLU A 71 8.00 18.61 -0.58
N ILE A 72 6.83 19.01 -1.10
CA ILE A 72 5.89 18.13 -1.80
C ILE A 72 6.56 17.46 -3.01
N GLU A 73 7.20 18.26 -3.86
CA GLU A 73 7.89 17.74 -5.05
C GLU A 73 8.99 16.74 -4.66
N SER A 74 9.84 17.13 -3.70
CA SER A 74 10.93 16.29 -3.23
C SER A 74 10.43 15.00 -2.55
N PHE A 75 9.39 15.09 -1.73
CA PHE A 75 8.78 13.94 -1.07
C PHE A 75 8.21 12.94 -2.08
N MET A 76 7.41 13.43 -3.03
CA MET A 76 6.81 12.56 -4.04
C MET A 76 7.85 11.92 -4.96
N ASP A 77 8.92 12.64 -5.29
CA ASP A 77 10.05 12.10 -6.05
C ASP A 77 10.71 10.91 -5.34
N GLU A 78 10.76 10.93 -4.01
CA GLU A 78 11.26 9.80 -3.24
C GLU A 78 10.24 8.67 -3.16
N ILE A 79 8.96 8.98 -2.95
CA ILE A 79 7.88 8.01 -2.90
C ILE A 79 7.75 7.24 -4.22
N TYR A 80 7.83 7.94 -5.37
CA TYR A 80 7.75 7.29 -6.69
C TYR A 80 8.90 6.32 -6.99
N LYS A 81 10.02 6.44 -6.30
CA LYS A 81 11.16 5.52 -6.41
C LYS A 81 10.95 4.24 -5.58
N LEU A 82 10.00 4.25 -4.64
CA LEU A 82 9.71 3.09 -3.82
C LEU A 82 8.97 2.03 -4.64
N GLU A 83 9.42 0.79 -4.50
CA GLU A 83 8.71 -0.34 -5.09
C GLU A 83 7.43 -0.60 -4.30
N THR A 84 6.31 -0.75 -5.01
CA THR A 84 5.03 -1.11 -4.40
C THR A 84 4.62 -2.51 -4.82
N ARG A 85 3.92 -3.22 -3.96
CA ARG A 85 3.39 -4.55 -4.25
C ARG A 85 1.99 -4.71 -3.71
N ARG A 86 1.20 -5.56 -4.36
CA ARG A 86 -0.10 -5.96 -3.83
C ARG A 86 0.09 -6.87 -2.63
N SER A 87 -0.53 -6.53 -1.50
CA SER A 87 -0.48 -7.35 -0.28
C SER A 87 -1.43 -8.54 -0.37
N TYR A 88 -0.94 -9.75 -0.04
CA TYR A 88 -1.73 -10.96 0.17
C TYR A 88 -1.24 -11.70 1.42
N PRO A 89 -2.09 -11.96 2.41
CA PRO A 89 -3.46 -11.45 2.57
C PRO A 89 -3.49 -9.92 2.67
N PRO A 90 -4.63 -9.27 2.37
CA PRO A 90 -4.73 -7.82 2.53
C PRO A 90 -4.34 -7.44 3.94
N MET A 91 -3.41 -6.50 4.07
CA MET A 91 -3.10 -5.89 5.36
C MET A 91 -4.15 -4.82 5.63
N TRP A 92 -4.78 -4.90 6.79
CA TRP A 92 -5.77 -3.93 7.22
C TRP A 92 -5.04 -2.88 8.06
N GLY A 93 -5.25 -1.62 7.68
CA GLY A 93 -4.69 -0.47 8.37
C GLY A 93 -3.49 0.16 7.67
N TRP A 94 -3.34 1.47 7.88
CA TRP A 94 -2.31 2.28 7.22
C TRP A 94 -0.93 2.16 7.88
N GLY A 95 -0.81 1.51 9.04
CA GLY A 95 0.41 1.48 9.83
C GLY A 95 0.58 2.73 10.69
N ASP A 96 1.81 2.95 11.18
CA ASP A 96 2.11 4.02 12.15
C ASP A 96 2.27 5.39 11.50
N TYR A 97 2.71 5.44 10.24
CA TYR A 97 3.02 6.65 9.49
C TYR A 97 2.16 6.74 8.24
N VAL A 98 1.46 7.85 8.07
CA VAL A 98 0.52 8.07 6.97
C VAL A 98 0.74 9.44 6.37
N ALA A 99 0.97 9.52 5.05
CA ALA A 99 0.92 10.77 4.32
C ALA A 99 -0.43 10.87 3.61
N ARG A 100 -1.20 11.92 3.93
CA ARG A 100 -2.42 12.27 3.20
C ARG A 100 -2.06 13.21 2.07
N VAL A 101 -2.20 12.75 0.84
CA VAL A 101 -2.02 13.54 -0.38
C VAL A 101 -3.40 13.99 -0.85
N THR A 102 -3.59 15.28 -1.00
CA THR A 102 -4.85 15.87 -1.51
C THR A 102 -4.61 16.48 -2.88
N TYR A 103 -5.47 16.17 -3.82
CA TYR A 103 -5.42 16.65 -5.20
C TYR A 103 -6.41 17.79 -5.46
N ASP A 104 -6.18 18.57 -6.50
CA ASP A 104 -7.00 19.74 -6.88
C ASP A 104 -8.44 19.37 -7.28
N ASN A 105 -8.67 18.15 -7.74
CA ASN A 105 -9.99 17.59 -8.04
C ASN A 105 -10.76 17.11 -6.80
N GLY A 106 -10.13 17.16 -5.61
CA GLY A 106 -10.69 16.71 -4.34
C GLY A 106 -10.47 15.23 -4.03
N ASP A 107 -9.74 14.50 -4.88
CA ASP A 107 -9.32 13.15 -4.56
C ASP A 107 -8.31 13.16 -3.42
N VAL A 108 -8.27 12.08 -2.65
CA VAL A 108 -7.34 11.90 -1.55
C VAL A 108 -6.64 10.57 -1.67
N GLU A 109 -5.34 10.55 -1.44
CA GLU A 109 -4.54 9.34 -1.38
C GLU A 109 -3.89 9.24 0.00
N LEU A 110 -4.05 8.09 0.64
CA LEU A 110 -3.46 7.77 1.93
C LEU A 110 -2.29 6.81 1.72
N LEU A 111 -1.08 7.34 1.83
CA LEU A 111 0.16 6.58 1.72
C LEU A 111 0.58 6.15 3.11
N GLY A 112 0.19 4.94 3.51
CA GLY A 112 0.52 4.40 4.81
C GLY A 112 1.70 3.44 4.78
N SER A 113 2.42 3.32 5.91
CA SER A 113 3.49 2.32 6.06
C SER A 113 2.97 0.87 5.96
N GLY A 114 1.68 0.66 6.21
CA GLY A 114 1.02 -0.64 6.10
C GLY A 114 0.12 -0.81 4.87
N ASN A 115 -0.37 0.26 4.28
CA ASN A 115 -1.29 0.21 3.16
C ASN A 115 -1.33 1.53 2.37
N ILE A 116 -1.59 1.45 1.07
CA ILE A 116 -1.86 2.59 0.21
C ILE A 116 -3.33 2.54 -0.18
N GLU A 117 -4.05 3.62 0.01
CA GLU A 117 -5.46 3.74 -0.27
C GLU A 117 -5.75 5.01 -1.09
N PHE A 118 -6.53 4.87 -2.14
CA PHE A 118 -7.00 5.98 -2.95
C PHE A 118 -8.49 6.18 -2.75
N VAL A 119 -8.91 7.42 -2.47
CA VAL A 119 -10.29 7.81 -2.24
C VAL A 119 -10.68 8.86 -3.27
N GLU A 120 -11.51 8.47 -4.23
CA GLU A 120 -12.09 9.42 -5.18
C GLU A 120 -13.02 10.42 -4.47
N SER A 121 -13.00 11.66 -4.91
CA SER A 121 -13.86 12.73 -4.38
C SER A 121 -15.33 12.33 -4.45
N GLY A 122 -15.98 12.27 -3.28
CA GLY A 122 -17.41 11.90 -3.17
C GLY A 122 -17.72 10.41 -3.17
N SER A 123 -16.71 9.54 -3.17
CA SER A 123 -16.83 8.09 -3.08
C SER A 123 -16.39 7.58 -1.72
N LEU A 124 -17.05 6.53 -1.24
CA LEU A 124 -16.51 5.71 -0.14
C LEU A 124 -15.41 4.86 -0.76
N ALA A 125 -14.24 4.84 -0.13
CA ALA A 125 -13.03 4.18 -0.57
C ALA A 125 -13.27 2.91 -1.42
N THR A 126 -12.93 2.98 -2.70
CA THR A 126 -13.06 1.87 -3.63
C THR A 126 -11.70 1.46 -4.19
N GLY A 127 -10.74 1.29 -3.31
CA GLY A 127 -9.41 0.88 -3.73
C GLY A 127 -9.41 -0.52 -4.33
N ASP A 128 -8.73 -0.70 -5.47
CA ASP A 128 -8.52 -1.98 -6.18
C ASP A 128 -7.69 -3.00 -5.35
N GLY A 129 -7.72 -2.89 -4.05
CA GLY A 129 -7.08 -3.76 -3.08
C GLY A 129 -5.83 -3.14 -2.46
N PRO A 130 -5.42 -3.67 -1.32
CA PRO A 130 -4.33 -3.09 -0.55
C PRO A 130 -3.00 -3.24 -1.29
N TYR A 131 -2.37 -2.11 -1.57
CA TYR A 131 -0.97 -2.04 -1.98
C TYR A 131 -0.11 -1.66 -0.78
N VAL A 132 1.11 -2.13 -0.77
CA VAL A 132 2.09 -1.82 0.27
C VAL A 132 3.41 -1.39 -0.37
N PHE A 133 4.15 -0.52 0.30
CA PHE A 133 5.53 -0.24 -0.08
C PHE A 133 6.39 -1.47 0.24
N TRP A 134 7.23 -1.88 -0.73
CA TRP A 134 8.11 -3.01 -0.56
C TRP A 134 9.44 -2.57 0.06
N GLY A 135 9.91 -3.38 1.02
CA GLY A 135 11.10 -3.03 1.78
C GLY A 135 10.72 -2.43 3.13
N TYR A 136 10.69 -3.29 4.14
CA TYR A 136 10.28 -2.94 5.49
C TYR A 136 11.12 -1.76 6.01
N GLY A 137 10.45 -0.68 6.38
CA GLY A 137 11.09 0.51 6.92
C GLY A 137 11.55 1.56 5.90
N ILE A 138 11.64 1.26 4.60
CA ILE A 138 12.12 2.26 3.61
C ILE A 138 11.15 3.45 3.51
N TYR A 139 9.84 3.18 3.47
CA TYR A 139 8.83 4.25 3.48
C TYR A 139 8.92 5.08 4.77
N GLU A 140 9.07 4.42 5.92
CA GLU A 140 9.19 5.10 7.21
C GLU A 140 10.43 6.00 7.27
N GLU A 141 11.56 5.55 6.70
CA GLU A 141 12.78 6.36 6.60
C GLU A 141 12.58 7.61 5.74
N VAL A 142 11.85 7.50 4.63
CA VAL A 142 11.48 8.65 3.81
C VAL A 142 10.60 9.58 4.62
N PHE A 143 9.52 9.07 5.20
CA PHE A 143 8.55 9.85 5.97
C PHE A 143 9.21 10.62 7.13
N LEU A 144 10.04 9.96 7.92
CA LEU A 144 10.69 10.54 9.10
C LEU A 144 11.64 11.69 8.75
N ARG A 145 12.31 11.64 7.60
CA ARG A 145 13.19 12.74 7.13
C ARG A 145 12.44 14.04 6.90
N TYR A 146 11.17 13.98 6.56
CA TYR A 146 10.35 15.18 6.35
C TYR A 146 9.63 15.64 7.60
N LEU A 147 9.64 14.86 8.70
CA LEU A 147 9.15 15.31 9.99
C LEU A 147 10.14 16.21 10.74
N GLU A 148 11.44 16.05 10.48
CA GLU A 148 12.49 16.91 11.07
C GLU A 148 12.47 18.30 10.48
#